data_dd163b7122432d798eda51578d7c5c38
#
_entry.id   dd163b7122432d798eda51578d7c5c38
#
_cell.length_a   1.000
_cell.length_b   1.000
_cell.length_c   1.000
_cell.angle_alpha   90.00
_cell.angle_beta   90.00
_cell.angle_gamma   90.00
#
_symmetry.space_group_name_H-M   'P 1'
#
loop_
_entity.id
_entity.type
_entity.pdbx_description
1 polymer ?
#
loop_
_entity_poly.entity_id
_entity_poly.type
_entity_poly.pdbx_seq_one_letter_code
_entity_poly.pdbx_strand_id
1 'polypeptide(L)'
;MIELGVFLPVSNNGFIVSTAAPQYPPSYAMIKAMTLLAEDLGFSFVLSPVKYRGFGGPTEQWDYVLESFEVMAALAEATNRLRLYGSVALPTVHPAITARRGATMDHISQGRFGINLVSGWQKAEYAQMGLWPGDGHYQRRYQ
;
A
#
# COMPACT_ATOMS: atom_id res chain seq x y z
N MET A 1 17.15 -11.09 -15.52
CA MET A 1 17.36 -9.63 -15.30
C MET A 1 16.72 -9.29 -13.96
N ILE A 2 17.39 -8.53 -13.10
CA ILE A 2 16.81 -8.08 -11.81
C ILE A 2 15.98 -6.83 -12.09
N GLU A 3 14.75 -6.80 -11.58
CA GLU A 3 13.91 -5.61 -11.63
C GLU A 3 13.92 -4.92 -10.27
N LEU A 4 14.03 -3.61 -10.28
CA LEU A 4 14.02 -2.79 -9.07
C LEU A 4 12.69 -2.02 -8.98
N GLY A 5 12.16 -1.93 -7.78
CA GLY A 5 10.95 -1.15 -7.50
C GLY A 5 11.07 -0.33 -6.23
N VAL A 6 10.17 0.61 -6.06
CA VAL A 6 10.07 1.45 -4.86
C VAL A 6 8.86 1.04 -4.04
N PHE A 7 9.08 0.75 -2.76
CA PHE A 7 8.00 0.58 -1.79
C PHE A 7 7.64 1.97 -1.25
N LEU A 8 6.48 2.48 -1.64
CA LEU A 8 6.10 3.89 -1.41
C LEU A 8 5.81 4.19 0.06
N PRO A 9 6.29 5.32 0.58
CA PRO A 9 6.02 5.77 1.95
C PRO A 9 4.65 6.46 2.04
N VAL A 10 3.56 5.69 1.87
CA VAL A 10 2.19 6.21 1.90
C VAL A 10 1.68 6.52 3.31
N SER A 11 2.53 6.35 4.32
CA SER A 11 2.26 6.58 5.74
C SER A 11 3.09 7.75 6.29
N ASN A 12 2.68 8.26 7.46
CA ASN A 12 3.51 9.20 8.20
C ASN A 12 4.89 8.58 8.51
N ASN A 13 5.93 9.39 8.37
CA ASN A 13 7.34 9.03 8.59
C ASN A 13 7.86 7.87 7.71
N GLY A 14 7.06 7.37 6.75
CA GLY A 14 7.46 6.25 5.89
C GLY A 14 7.95 5.04 6.68
N PHE A 15 9.22 4.68 6.54
CA PHE A 15 9.84 3.55 7.26
C PHE A 15 10.75 3.99 8.42
N ILE A 16 10.73 5.27 8.79
CA ILE A 16 11.58 5.85 9.82
C ILE A 16 10.88 5.70 11.17
N VAL A 17 11.57 5.10 12.14
CA VAL A 17 11.04 4.89 13.51
C VAL A 17 11.77 5.74 14.56
N SER A 18 12.72 6.57 14.15
CA SER A 18 13.53 7.38 15.05
C SER A 18 12.92 8.77 15.24
N THR A 19 12.77 9.21 16.49
CA THR A 19 12.37 10.59 16.84
C THR A 19 13.45 11.61 16.51
N ALA A 20 14.70 11.19 16.29
CA ALA A 20 15.81 12.06 15.87
C ALA A 20 15.76 12.41 14.37
N ALA A 21 14.96 11.67 13.58
CA ALA A 21 14.74 11.97 12.18
C ALA A 21 13.60 12.98 11.98
N PRO A 22 13.57 13.71 10.86
CA PRO A 22 12.44 14.58 10.52
C PRO A 22 11.12 13.82 10.52
N GLN A 23 10.10 14.37 11.16
CA GLN A 23 8.76 13.79 11.19
C GLN A 23 7.89 14.48 10.14
N TYR A 24 7.09 13.68 9.39
CA TYR A 24 6.21 14.21 8.36
C TYR A 24 4.90 13.42 8.25
N PRO A 25 3.76 14.08 7.93
CA PRO A 25 2.51 13.41 7.62
C PRO A 25 2.58 12.75 6.23
N PRO A 26 1.70 11.79 5.92
CA PRO A 26 1.58 11.27 4.57
C PRO A 26 1.14 12.38 3.62
N SER A 27 1.78 12.46 2.44
CA SER A 27 1.49 13.50 1.45
C SER A 27 1.45 12.90 0.05
N TYR A 28 0.32 13.03 -0.63
CA TYR A 28 0.22 12.61 -2.03
C TYR A 28 1.22 13.35 -2.93
N ALA A 29 1.45 14.63 -2.68
CA ALA A 29 2.41 15.42 -3.47
C ALA A 29 3.82 14.83 -3.38
N MET A 30 4.27 14.45 -2.19
CA MET A 30 5.55 13.78 -1.97
C MET A 30 5.60 12.42 -2.67
N ILE A 31 4.57 11.60 -2.49
CA ILE A 31 4.48 10.27 -3.11
C ILE A 31 4.53 10.37 -4.63
N LYS A 32 3.79 11.32 -5.22
CA LYS A 32 3.80 11.60 -6.66
C LYS A 32 5.21 12.00 -7.14
N ALA A 33 5.86 12.92 -6.44
CA ALA A 33 7.23 13.35 -6.81
C ALA A 33 8.22 12.19 -6.78
N MET A 34 8.18 11.36 -5.73
CA MET A 34 9.02 10.16 -5.63
C MET A 34 8.72 9.14 -6.75
N THR A 35 7.45 8.96 -7.10
CA THR A 35 7.05 8.03 -8.15
C THR A 35 7.53 8.50 -9.54
N LEU A 36 7.39 9.79 -9.83
CA LEU A 36 7.90 10.37 -11.09
C LEU A 36 9.42 10.26 -11.17
N LEU A 37 10.13 10.56 -10.09
CA LEU A 37 11.58 10.37 -10.01
C LEU A 37 11.98 8.90 -10.23
N ALA A 38 11.24 7.95 -9.63
CA ALA A 38 11.49 6.54 -9.84
C ALA A 38 11.29 6.14 -11.33
N GLU A 39 10.26 6.67 -11.99
CA GLU A 39 10.05 6.45 -13.42
C GLU A 39 11.21 7.01 -14.27
N ASP A 40 11.67 8.22 -13.97
CA ASP A 40 12.77 8.87 -14.67
C ASP A 40 14.10 8.13 -14.49
N LEU A 41 14.33 7.56 -13.30
CA LEU A 41 15.50 6.75 -12.98
C LEU A 41 15.43 5.31 -13.52
N GLY A 42 14.33 4.93 -14.17
CA GLY A 42 14.19 3.62 -14.81
C GLY A 42 13.84 2.47 -13.85
N PHE A 43 13.23 2.75 -12.68
CA PHE A 43 12.65 1.71 -11.85
C PHE A 43 11.52 1.01 -12.60
N SER A 44 11.32 -0.28 -12.31
CA SER A 44 10.34 -1.12 -13.01
C SER A 44 8.94 -1.01 -12.43
N PHE A 45 8.82 -0.73 -11.14
CA PHE A 45 7.53 -0.67 -10.46
C PHE A 45 7.56 0.16 -9.18
N VAL A 46 6.37 0.52 -8.72
CA VAL A 46 6.13 1.02 -7.36
C VAL A 46 5.07 0.16 -6.68
N LEU A 47 5.17 0.02 -5.35
CA LEU A 47 4.23 -0.73 -4.53
C LEU A 47 3.77 0.13 -3.36
N SER A 48 2.46 0.23 -3.15
CA SER A 48 1.86 0.87 -1.98
C SER A 48 1.44 -0.18 -0.95
N PRO A 49 1.83 -0.07 0.31
CA PRO A 49 1.29 -0.90 1.38
C PRO A 49 -0.18 -0.57 1.67
N VAL A 50 -0.84 -1.47 2.40
CA VAL A 50 -2.14 -1.25 3.05
C VAL A 50 -1.97 -1.36 4.56
N LYS A 51 -2.59 -0.44 5.30
CA LYS A 51 -2.54 -0.42 6.75
C LYS A 51 -3.77 0.30 7.31
N TYR A 52 -4.45 -0.30 8.28
CA TYR A 52 -5.66 0.28 8.92
C TYR A 52 -5.42 0.74 10.35
N ARG A 53 -4.29 0.38 10.93
CA ARG A 53 -3.84 0.82 12.24
C ARG A 53 -2.32 0.66 12.30
N GLY A 54 -1.64 1.73 12.62
CA GLY A 54 -0.19 1.73 12.76
C GLY A 54 0.32 1.03 14.01
N PHE A 55 1.56 1.30 14.32
CA PHE A 55 2.27 0.70 15.44
C PHE A 55 2.34 1.62 16.65
N GLY A 56 1.93 2.89 16.49
CA GLY A 56 1.97 3.90 17.54
C GLY A 56 3.40 4.27 17.93
N GLY A 57 3.58 4.47 19.24
CA GLY A 57 4.85 4.91 19.82
C GLY A 57 5.12 6.40 19.63
N PRO A 58 6.32 6.89 20.02
CA PRO A 58 6.64 8.32 19.98
C PRO A 58 6.62 8.95 18.58
N THR A 59 6.72 8.16 17.52
CA THR A 59 6.65 8.60 16.14
C THR A 59 5.29 8.37 15.49
N GLU A 60 4.32 7.82 16.24
CA GLU A 60 3.01 7.42 15.69
C GLU A 60 3.15 6.61 14.40
N GLN A 61 4.12 5.67 14.38
CA GLN A 61 4.51 4.98 13.16
C GLN A 61 3.34 4.32 12.45
N TRP A 62 3.06 4.76 11.23
CA TRP A 62 1.99 4.28 10.35
C TRP A 62 0.56 4.46 10.91
N ASP A 63 0.36 5.38 11.86
CA ASP A 63 -0.98 5.67 12.38
C ASP A 63 -1.82 6.46 11.35
N TYR A 64 -1.16 7.19 10.45
CA TYR A 64 -1.79 7.92 9.35
C TYR A 64 -1.30 7.34 8.01
N VAL A 65 -2.21 6.76 7.24
CA VAL A 65 -1.88 6.08 5.98
C VAL A 65 -2.87 6.48 4.90
N LEU A 66 -2.38 6.78 3.69
CA LEU A 66 -3.23 6.97 2.52
C LEU A 66 -3.66 5.62 1.96
N GLU A 67 -4.89 5.57 1.43
CA GLU A 67 -5.44 4.32 0.89
C GLU A 67 -4.73 3.90 -0.40
N SER A 68 -4.38 2.62 -0.46
CA SER A 68 -3.46 2.10 -1.46
C SER A 68 -4.00 2.18 -2.89
N PHE A 69 -5.25 1.78 -3.13
CA PHE A 69 -5.82 1.76 -4.49
C PHE A 69 -6.06 3.16 -5.02
N GLU A 70 -6.54 4.07 -4.17
CA GLU A 70 -6.82 5.47 -4.55
C GLU A 70 -5.52 6.20 -4.91
N VAL A 71 -4.45 5.98 -4.13
CA VAL A 71 -3.12 6.51 -4.45
C VAL A 71 -2.62 5.94 -5.78
N MET A 72 -2.76 4.63 -6.00
CA MET A 72 -2.32 4.01 -7.26
C MET A 72 -3.13 4.51 -8.47
N ALA A 73 -4.43 4.80 -8.32
CA ALA A 73 -5.23 5.38 -9.40
C ALA A 73 -4.69 6.74 -9.83
N ALA A 74 -4.39 7.60 -8.86
CA ALA A 74 -3.83 8.92 -9.13
C ALA A 74 -2.40 8.85 -9.72
N LEU A 75 -1.60 7.86 -9.31
CA LEU A 75 -0.27 7.63 -9.88
C LEU A 75 -0.32 7.02 -11.28
N ALA A 76 -1.34 6.21 -11.58
CA ALA A 76 -1.54 5.66 -12.91
C ALA A 76 -1.74 6.74 -13.97
N GLU A 77 -2.49 7.80 -13.62
CA GLU A 77 -2.67 8.98 -14.49
C GLU A 77 -1.38 9.80 -14.61
N ALA A 78 -0.56 9.83 -13.58
CA ALA A 78 0.65 10.65 -13.53
C ALA A 78 1.88 9.99 -14.18
N THR A 79 1.84 8.70 -14.51
CA THR A 79 2.97 7.90 -15.00
C THR A 79 2.66 7.21 -16.33
N ASN A 80 3.70 6.79 -17.06
CA ASN A 80 3.52 6.19 -18.38
C ASN A 80 4.09 4.77 -18.51
N ARG A 81 5.07 4.39 -17.68
CA ARG A 81 5.82 3.14 -17.86
C ARG A 81 5.83 2.26 -16.62
N LEU A 82 5.86 2.85 -15.41
CA LEU A 82 5.92 2.11 -14.16
C LEU A 82 4.74 1.16 -14.00
N ARG A 83 5.01 -0.06 -13.57
CA ARG A 83 3.97 -0.94 -13.04
C ARG A 83 3.59 -0.48 -11.63
N LEU A 84 2.32 -0.56 -11.32
CA LEU A 84 1.72 -0.01 -10.11
C LEU A 84 1.09 -1.14 -9.30
N TYR A 85 1.63 -1.43 -8.13
CA TYR A 85 1.10 -2.49 -7.27
C TYR A 85 0.36 -1.90 -6.08
N GLY A 86 -0.97 -2.04 -6.08
CA GLY A 86 -1.82 -1.69 -4.94
C GLY A 86 -2.00 -2.88 -4.00
N SER A 87 -1.91 -2.63 -2.69
CA SER A 87 -2.12 -3.67 -1.69
C SER A 87 -3.58 -3.75 -1.25
N VAL A 88 -4.07 -4.97 -1.05
CA VAL A 88 -5.37 -5.25 -0.43
C VAL A 88 -5.21 -6.27 0.69
N ALA A 89 -5.81 -5.99 1.84
CA ALA A 89 -5.84 -6.94 2.95
C ALA A 89 -7.04 -7.89 2.79
N LEU A 90 -6.77 -9.17 2.55
CA LEU A 90 -7.77 -10.17 2.23
C LEU A 90 -8.94 -10.24 3.23
N PRO A 91 -8.74 -10.06 4.56
CA PRO A 91 -9.86 -10.10 5.49
C PRO A 91 -10.83 -8.93 5.39
N THR A 92 -10.46 -7.83 4.71
CA THR A 92 -11.23 -6.57 4.74
C THR A 92 -12.11 -6.34 3.52
N VAL A 93 -11.83 -7.01 2.41
CA VAL A 93 -12.53 -6.75 1.14
C VAL A 93 -12.93 -8.07 0.48
N HIS A 94 -14.20 -8.16 0.10
CA HIS A 94 -14.69 -9.32 -0.64
C HIS A 94 -13.97 -9.48 -2.00
N PRO A 95 -13.57 -10.70 -2.42
CA PRO A 95 -12.82 -10.93 -3.66
C PRO A 95 -13.46 -10.31 -4.91
N ALA A 96 -14.79 -10.36 -5.03
CA ALA A 96 -15.49 -9.75 -6.17
C ALA A 96 -15.32 -8.23 -6.22
N ILE A 97 -15.26 -7.56 -5.06
CA ILE A 97 -15.00 -6.11 -4.99
C ILE A 97 -13.56 -5.81 -5.39
N THR A 98 -12.61 -6.61 -4.88
CA THR A 98 -11.20 -6.49 -5.26
C THR A 98 -11.01 -6.68 -6.77
N ALA A 99 -11.64 -7.70 -7.36
CA ALA A 99 -11.57 -7.93 -8.80
C ALA A 99 -12.14 -6.76 -9.61
N ARG A 100 -13.28 -6.21 -9.19
CA ARG A 100 -13.89 -5.03 -9.85
C ARG A 100 -12.99 -3.79 -9.75
N ARG A 101 -12.43 -3.52 -8.58
CA ARG A 101 -11.47 -2.41 -8.40
C ARG A 101 -10.23 -2.63 -9.25
N GLY A 102 -9.68 -3.85 -9.26
CA GLY A 102 -8.53 -4.22 -10.07
C GLY A 102 -8.77 -4.00 -11.57
N ALA A 103 -9.93 -4.41 -12.10
CA ALA A 103 -10.30 -4.19 -13.50
C ALA A 103 -10.38 -2.69 -13.84
N THR A 104 -10.91 -1.86 -12.94
CA THR A 104 -10.95 -0.40 -13.11
C THR A 104 -9.53 0.19 -13.13
N MET A 105 -8.68 -0.26 -12.20
CA MET A 105 -7.29 0.16 -12.12
C MET A 105 -6.49 -0.24 -13.36
N ASP A 106 -6.71 -1.44 -13.87
CA ASP A 106 -6.09 -1.94 -15.09
C ASP A 106 -6.47 -1.07 -16.29
N HIS A 107 -7.75 -0.70 -16.40
CA HIS A 107 -8.22 0.22 -17.43
C HIS A 107 -7.56 1.61 -17.33
N ILE A 108 -7.52 2.23 -16.14
CA ILE A 108 -6.90 3.54 -15.93
C ILE A 108 -5.40 3.49 -16.26
N SER A 109 -4.71 2.44 -15.80
CA SER A 109 -3.26 2.29 -15.96
C SER A 109 -2.84 1.75 -17.32
N GLN A 110 -3.80 1.37 -18.20
CA GLN A 110 -3.53 0.75 -19.49
C GLN A 110 -2.69 -0.54 -19.36
N GLY A 111 -3.11 -1.45 -18.48
CA GLY A 111 -2.47 -2.75 -18.27
C GLY A 111 -1.23 -2.75 -17.38
N ARG A 112 -0.93 -1.66 -16.67
CA ARG A 112 0.24 -1.55 -15.78
C ARG A 112 -0.07 -1.88 -14.31
N PHE A 113 -1.32 -2.16 -13.96
CA PHE A 113 -1.72 -2.39 -12.58
C PHE A 113 -1.54 -3.84 -12.16
N GLY A 114 -1.10 -4.05 -10.92
CA GLY A 114 -1.06 -5.34 -10.25
C GLY A 114 -1.57 -5.25 -8.81
N ILE A 115 -1.92 -6.37 -8.23
CA ILE A 115 -2.44 -6.46 -6.87
C ILE A 115 -1.46 -7.20 -5.98
N ASN A 116 -1.10 -6.59 -4.85
CA ASN A 116 -0.41 -7.24 -3.76
C ASN A 116 -1.44 -7.74 -2.73
N LEU A 117 -1.54 -9.05 -2.57
CA LEU A 117 -2.46 -9.70 -1.64
C LEU A 117 -1.81 -9.84 -0.26
N VAL A 118 -2.37 -9.17 0.74
CA VAL A 118 -1.89 -9.20 2.13
C VAL A 118 -2.85 -10.05 2.97
N SER A 119 -2.36 -11.14 3.53
CA SER A 119 -3.18 -12.08 4.32
C SER A 119 -3.64 -11.50 5.68
N GLY A 120 -3.02 -10.40 6.13
CA GLY A 120 -3.29 -9.81 7.45
C GLY A 120 -2.57 -10.55 8.60
N TRP A 121 -1.88 -9.83 9.46
CA TRP A 121 -1.08 -10.45 10.53
C TRP A 121 -1.15 -9.72 11.87
N GLN A 122 -1.45 -8.42 11.88
CA GLN A 122 -1.47 -7.62 13.11
C GLN A 122 -2.86 -7.67 13.75
N LYS A 123 -2.98 -8.39 14.87
CA LYS A 123 -4.25 -8.59 15.58
C LYS A 123 -5.01 -7.28 15.83
N ALA A 124 -4.34 -6.26 16.36
CA ALA A 124 -4.99 -4.99 16.72
C ALA A 124 -5.62 -4.27 15.52
N GLU A 125 -5.02 -4.40 14.33
CA GLU A 125 -5.49 -3.81 13.09
C GLU A 125 -6.83 -4.41 12.63
N TYR A 126 -6.97 -5.73 12.71
CA TYR A 126 -8.18 -6.41 12.25
C TYR A 126 -9.25 -6.54 13.34
N ALA A 127 -8.83 -6.65 14.60
CA ALA A 127 -9.75 -6.74 15.73
C ALA A 127 -10.62 -5.48 15.89
N GLN A 128 -10.10 -4.29 15.62
CA GLN A 128 -10.86 -3.04 15.63
C GLN A 128 -12.04 -3.02 14.64
N MET A 129 -11.95 -3.83 13.57
CA MET A 129 -12.98 -4.00 12.55
C MET A 129 -13.85 -5.25 12.76
N GLY A 130 -13.61 -6.02 13.85
CA GLY A 130 -14.28 -7.31 14.07
C GLY A 130 -13.84 -8.44 13.13
N LEU A 131 -12.71 -8.27 12.43
CA LEU A 131 -12.25 -9.18 11.38
C LEU A 131 -11.11 -10.11 11.81
N TRP A 132 -10.71 -10.09 13.09
CA TRP A 132 -9.69 -10.99 13.58
C TRP A 132 -10.23 -12.42 13.77
N PRO A 133 -9.68 -13.43 13.11
CA PRO A 133 -10.24 -14.79 13.12
C PRO A 133 -9.93 -15.62 14.38
N GLY A 134 -9.33 -15.01 15.42
CA GLY A 134 -8.98 -15.69 16.66
C GLY A 134 -7.68 -16.50 16.58
N ASP A 135 -7.53 -17.50 17.47
CA ASP A 135 -6.28 -18.26 17.63
C ASP A 135 -5.91 -19.11 16.40
N GLY A 136 -6.91 -19.45 15.58
CA GLY A 136 -6.69 -20.12 14.28
C GLY A 136 -6.30 -19.21 13.12
N HIS A 137 -5.94 -17.94 13.39
CA HIS A 137 -5.69 -16.93 12.35
C HIS A 137 -4.60 -17.36 11.34
N TYR A 138 -3.57 -18.04 11.79
CA TYR A 138 -2.46 -18.45 10.94
C TYR A 138 -2.92 -19.44 9.85
N GLN A 139 -3.67 -20.48 10.22
CA GLN A 139 -4.21 -21.46 9.29
C GLN A 139 -5.26 -20.82 8.37
N ARG A 140 -6.17 -20.02 8.92
CA ARG A 140 -7.27 -19.41 8.17
C ARG A 140 -6.84 -18.37 7.14
N ARG A 141 -5.65 -17.80 7.30
CA ARG A 141 -5.13 -16.81 6.33
C ARG A 141 -4.72 -17.44 4.99
N TYR A 142 -4.53 -18.76 4.95
CA TYR A 142 -4.00 -19.46 3.78
C TYR A 142 -4.99 -20.53 3.25
N GLN A 143 -6.19 -20.55 3.75
CA GLN A 143 -7.32 -21.36 3.24
C GLN A 143 -8.23 -20.52 2.36
#